data_06168acab7db20e1f80ad76e4069c596
#
_entry.id   06168acab7db20e1f80ad76e4069c596
#
_cell.length_a   1.000
_cell.length_b   1.000
_cell.length_c   1.000
_cell.angle_alpha   90.00
_cell.angle_beta   90.00
_cell.angle_gamma   90.00
#
_symmetry.space_group_name_H-M   'P 1'
#
loop_
_entity.id
_entity.type
_entity.pdbx_description
1 polymer ?
#
loop_
_entity_poly.entity_id
_entity_poly.type
_entity_poly.pdbx_seq_one_letter_code
_entity_poly.pdbx_strand_id
1 'polypeptide(L)'
;NLVHNAPHAAFIYGGNLNVLEYNEVFDIARKTGDVGAFYARWDWTSRGNVVRNNFIHHIPRANAIYGDDGHAGDSIYNNVVYRALVGTIIGGGHYNYISHNLYAGCTTAGISIDARGKQRNYNAGNPDFADLFRLFRIPEGTWDNRFPGISTFLECPHLELPQENEISDNIFIDCKEGVRKEGQEDDFRYSRIGKNNCLQLPAPDFDGVILHKDLKRIPEVQPDERYELKKCGLYTDHYRTVLPDRKQLLDSIGKQEAGFDSLKDQQTTNRHF
;
A
#
# COMPACT_ATOMS: atom_id res chain seq x y z
N ASN A 1 1.79 13.80 -8.81
CA ASN A 1 3.12 14.26 -8.42
C ASN A 1 4.19 13.23 -8.79
N LEU A 2 5.44 13.67 -8.87
CA LEU A 2 6.61 12.82 -8.94
C LEU A 2 7.39 12.94 -7.62
N VAL A 3 7.55 11.83 -6.90
CA VAL A 3 8.26 11.79 -5.62
C VAL A 3 9.32 10.69 -5.67
N HIS A 4 10.56 11.05 -5.42
CA HIS A 4 11.67 10.10 -5.43
C HIS A 4 12.82 10.56 -4.52
N ASN A 5 13.79 9.67 -4.30
CA ASN A 5 14.98 9.92 -3.48
C ASN A 5 14.65 10.33 -2.04
N ALA A 6 13.52 9.85 -1.50
CA ALA A 6 13.09 10.20 -0.16
C ALA A 6 13.76 9.30 0.90
N PRO A 7 14.19 9.86 2.04
CA PRO A 7 14.81 9.08 3.10
C PRO A 7 13.82 8.16 3.84
N HIS A 8 12.53 8.47 3.80
CA HIS A 8 11.42 7.77 4.47
C HIS A 8 10.26 7.56 3.50
N ALA A 9 9.00 7.79 3.92
CA ALA A 9 7.82 7.73 3.07
C ALA A 9 7.81 8.83 2.00
N ALA A 10 7.06 8.60 0.92
CA ALA A 10 6.71 9.64 -0.03
C ALA A 10 5.50 10.44 0.47
N PHE A 11 4.49 9.75 0.97
CA PHE A 11 3.27 10.33 1.52
C PHE A 11 2.96 9.70 2.88
N ILE A 12 2.77 10.54 3.90
CA ILE A 12 2.19 10.13 5.18
C ILE A 12 0.81 10.78 5.24
N TYR A 13 -0.22 9.98 5.45
CA TYR A 13 -1.60 10.46 5.46
C TYR A 13 -2.38 9.89 6.63
N GLY A 14 -3.48 10.51 6.97
CA GLY A 14 -4.41 10.11 8.02
C GLY A 14 -5.68 10.95 7.96
N GLY A 15 -6.64 10.64 8.83
CA GLY A 15 -7.95 11.26 8.80
C GLY A 15 -8.85 10.69 7.70
N ASN A 16 -9.72 11.50 7.11
CA ASN A 16 -10.83 11.02 6.30
C ASN A 16 -10.88 11.68 4.92
N LEU A 17 -11.38 10.93 3.93
CA LEU A 17 -11.73 11.42 2.60
C LEU A 17 -10.56 12.00 1.79
N ASN A 18 -9.33 11.59 2.10
CA ASN A 18 -8.18 11.96 1.28
C ASN A 18 -8.20 11.18 -0.04
N VAL A 19 -7.77 11.80 -1.12
CA VAL A 19 -7.58 11.16 -2.41
C VAL A 19 -6.12 11.33 -2.84
N LEU A 20 -5.40 10.22 -2.94
CA LEU A 20 -4.01 10.16 -3.36
C LEU A 20 -3.96 9.44 -4.71
N GLU A 21 -3.85 10.20 -5.79
CA GLU A 21 -3.97 9.66 -7.13
C GLU A 21 -2.98 10.25 -8.13
N TYR A 22 -2.71 9.49 -9.19
CA TYR A 22 -1.85 9.88 -10.31
C TYR A 22 -0.46 10.33 -9.88
N ASN A 23 0.08 9.71 -8.84
CA ASN A 23 1.45 9.95 -8.42
C ASN A 23 2.37 8.88 -9.01
N GLU A 24 3.59 9.27 -9.31
CA GLU A 24 4.69 8.35 -9.58
C GLU A 24 5.68 8.44 -8.41
N VAL A 25 6.00 7.29 -7.83
CA VAL A 25 6.84 7.20 -6.63
C VAL A 25 7.89 6.11 -6.82
N PHE A 26 9.16 6.45 -6.60
CA PHE A 26 10.25 5.49 -6.64
C PHE A 26 11.43 5.92 -5.76
N ASP A 27 12.35 4.99 -5.48
CA ASP A 27 13.57 5.24 -4.71
C ASP A 27 13.28 6.01 -3.40
N ILE A 28 12.38 5.46 -2.59
CA ILE A 28 12.06 5.96 -1.26
C ILE A 28 12.61 5.01 -0.18
N ALA A 29 12.44 5.36 1.09
CA ALA A 29 12.92 4.58 2.23
C ALA A 29 14.45 4.37 2.21
N ARG A 30 15.20 5.36 1.75
CA ARG A 30 16.65 5.27 1.60
C ARG A 30 17.39 5.14 2.93
N LYS A 31 16.75 5.55 4.05
CA LYS A 31 17.34 5.52 5.40
C LYS A 31 16.51 4.74 6.42
N THR A 32 15.32 4.28 6.04
CA THR A 32 14.40 3.54 6.93
C THR A 32 13.83 2.33 6.20
N GLY A 33 13.44 1.28 6.91
CA GLY A 33 12.91 0.04 6.32
C GLY A 33 11.45 -0.23 6.64
N ASP A 34 10.99 0.17 7.84
CA ASP A 34 9.59 -0.03 8.27
C ASP A 34 8.73 1.16 7.84
N VAL A 35 8.37 1.17 6.56
CA VAL A 35 7.69 2.30 5.92
C VAL A 35 7.03 1.89 4.61
N GLY A 36 6.02 2.65 4.20
CA GLY A 36 5.41 2.58 2.86
C GLY A 36 5.66 3.84 2.04
N ALA A 37 5.57 3.73 0.73
CA ALA A 37 5.53 4.91 -0.13
C ALA A 37 4.31 5.78 0.20
N PHE A 38 3.17 5.13 0.34
CA PHE A 38 1.96 5.69 0.97
C PHE A 38 1.81 5.02 2.34
N TYR A 39 1.87 5.80 3.41
CA TYR A 39 1.98 5.30 4.78
C TYR A 39 0.96 5.96 5.69
N ALA A 40 0.12 5.14 6.33
CA ALA A 40 -0.85 5.54 7.34
C ALA A 40 -0.88 4.54 8.48
N ARG A 41 -1.24 4.98 9.70
CA ARG A 41 -1.26 4.10 10.88
C ARG A 41 -2.17 4.55 11.99
N TRP A 42 -2.55 3.61 12.88
CA TRP A 42 -3.18 3.85 14.19
C TRP A 42 -4.46 4.68 14.14
N ASP A 43 -5.29 4.47 13.16
CA ASP A 43 -6.51 5.27 13.07
C ASP A 43 -7.72 4.43 12.69
N TRP A 44 -8.45 3.97 13.70
CA TRP A 44 -9.73 3.30 13.52
C TRP A 44 -10.87 4.25 13.13
N THR A 45 -10.67 5.56 13.24
CA THR A 45 -11.65 6.57 12.82
C THR A 45 -11.48 6.97 11.36
N SER A 46 -10.38 6.57 10.76
CA SER A 46 -10.10 6.83 9.35
C SER A 46 -11.12 6.11 8.46
N ARG A 47 -11.71 6.85 7.53
CA ARG A 47 -12.69 6.32 6.57
C ARG A 47 -12.65 7.07 5.25
N GLY A 48 -12.86 6.31 4.17
CA GLY A 48 -13.09 6.87 2.85
C GLY A 48 -11.85 7.48 2.20
N ASN A 49 -10.66 7.18 2.66
CA ASN A 49 -9.45 7.53 1.95
C ASN A 49 -9.33 6.67 0.70
N VAL A 50 -8.79 7.23 -0.34
CA VAL A 50 -8.62 6.59 -1.64
C VAL A 50 -7.17 6.72 -2.09
N VAL A 51 -6.54 5.57 -2.34
CA VAL A 51 -5.21 5.48 -2.97
C VAL A 51 -5.39 4.79 -4.31
N ARG A 52 -5.34 5.54 -5.42
CA ARG A 52 -5.65 4.99 -6.74
C ARG A 52 -4.80 5.56 -7.86
N ASN A 53 -4.72 4.80 -8.95
CA ASN A 53 -4.09 5.24 -10.20
C ASN A 53 -2.64 5.72 -10.02
N ASN A 54 -1.94 5.21 -8.99
CA ASN A 54 -0.55 5.55 -8.75
C ASN A 54 0.38 4.52 -9.41
N PHE A 55 1.56 4.97 -9.81
CA PHE A 55 2.66 4.12 -10.21
C PHE A 55 3.75 4.16 -9.13
N ILE A 56 3.97 3.04 -8.47
CA ILE A 56 4.93 2.91 -7.38
C ILE A 56 5.95 1.85 -7.79
N HIS A 57 7.23 2.21 -7.87
CA HIS A 57 8.21 1.29 -8.41
C HIS A 57 9.62 1.46 -7.84
N HIS A 58 10.46 0.43 -8.02
CA HIS A 58 11.86 0.43 -7.59
C HIS A 58 12.04 0.87 -6.13
N ILE A 59 11.31 0.17 -5.23
CA ILE A 59 11.38 0.35 -3.79
C ILE A 59 11.64 -1.01 -3.08
N PRO A 60 12.69 -1.74 -3.44
CA PRO A 60 12.89 -3.14 -3.03
C PRO A 60 13.07 -3.32 -1.52
N ARG A 61 13.30 -2.24 -0.78
CA ARG A 61 13.52 -2.24 0.68
C ARG A 61 12.32 -1.77 1.49
N ALA A 62 11.24 -1.36 0.82
CA ALA A 62 10.05 -0.80 1.47
C ALA A 62 8.76 -1.33 0.85
N ASN A 63 7.67 -1.04 1.54
CA ASN A 63 6.34 -1.38 1.09
C ASN A 63 5.78 -0.27 0.19
N ALA A 64 4.91 -0.62 -0.77
CA ALA A 64 4.35 0.41 -1.61
C ALA A 64 3.21 1.16 -0.90
N ILE A 65 2.22 0.45 -0.39
CA ILE A 65 1.10 1.03 0.36
C ILE A 65 1.04 0.31 1.70
N TYR A 66 1.12 1.06 2.79
CA TYR A 66 1.19 0.46 4.11
C TYR A 66 0.18 1.10 5.07
N GLY A 67 -0.94 0.42 5.27
CA GLY A 67 -1.86 0.65 6.37
C GLY A 67 -1.35 -0.08 7.62
N ASP A 68 -0.56 0.63 8.42
CA ASP A 68 0.15 0.07 9.56
C ASP A 68 -0.68 0.15 10.85
N ASP A 69 -0.37 -0.73 11.78
CA ASP A 69 -0.86 -0.74 13.16
C ASP A 69 -2.37 -0.46 13.32
N GLY A 70 -3.19 -1.25 12.64
CA GLY A 70 -4.64 -1.16 12.78
C GLY A 70 -5.30 -0.07 11.93
N HIS A 71 -4.56 0.58 11.02
CA HIS A 71 -5.15 1.59 10.13
C HIS A 71 -6.38 1.05 9.39
N ALA A 72 -7.42 1.87 9.25
CA ALA A 72 -8.71 1.44 8.74
C ALA A 72 -9.28 2.34 7.63
N GLY A 73 -10.17 1.77 6.82
CA GLY A 73 -11.09 2.53 5.97
C GLY A 73 -10.54 3.03 4.65
N ASP A 74 -9.48 2.42 4.13
CA ASP A 74 -8.88 2.78 2.84
C ASP A 74 -9.48 1.99 1.68
N SER A 75 -9.68 2.66 0.54
CA SER A 75 -9.94 2.06 -0.76
C SER A 75 -8.71 2.17 -1.65
N ILE A 76 -8.10 1.03 -1.97
CA ILE A 76 -6.83 0.94 -2.69
C ILE A 76 -7.08 0.22 -4.02
N TYR A 77 -7.10 0.93 -5.13
CA TYR A 77 -7.44 0.32 -6.41
C TYR A 77 -6.78 0.99 -7.62
N ASN A 78 -6.70 0.24 -8.72
CA ASN A 78 -6.10 0.70 -9.97
C ASN A 78 -4.67 1.23 -9.83
N ASN A 79 -3.91 0.76 -8.83
CA ASN A 79 -2.50 1.11 -8.72
C ASN A 79 -1.64 0.08 -9.45
N VAL A 80 -0.49 0.51 -9.89
CA VAL A 80 0.57 -0.36 -10.39
C VAL A 80 1.76 -0.29 -9.45
N VAL A 81 2.14 -1.44 -8.91
CA VAL A 81 3.31 -1.59 -8.05
C VAL A 81 4.32 -2.49 -8.75
N TYR A 82 5.54 -2.02 -8.86
CA TYR A 82 6.61 -2.75 -9.53
C TYR A 82 7.91 -2.74 -8.71
N ARG A 83 8.45 -3.93 -8.40
CA ARG A 83 9.68 -4.11 -7.62
C ARG A 83 9.61 -3.42 -6.24
N ALA A 84 8.67 -3.87 -5.41
CA ALA A 84 8.56 -3.50 -4.00
C ALA A 84 8.94 -4.68 -3.10
N LEU A 85 9.16 -4.43 -1.81
CA LEU A 85 9.26 -5.49 -0.81
C LEU A 85 7.89 -6.17 -0.64
N VAL A 86 6.87 -5.40 -0.26
CA VAL A 86 5.46 -5.79 -0.26
C VAL A 86 4.67 -4.72 -1.02
N GLY A 87 3.72 -5.15 -1.84
CA GLY A 87 2.89 -4.21 -2.58
C GLY A 87 1.94 -3.44 -1.68
N THR A 88 1.07 -4.13 -0.94
CA THR A 88 0.17 -3.52 0.03
C THR A 88 0.16 -4.30 1.33
N ILE A 89 0.21 -3.61 2.47
CA ILE A 89 0.08 -4.22 3.80
C ILE A 89 -1.19 -3.72 4.49
N ILE A 90 -1.95 -4.66 5.07
CA ILE A 90 -2.99 -4.42 6.08
C ILE A 90 -2.47 -4.93 7.41
N GLY A 91 -1.95 -4.03 8.24
CA GLY A 91 -1.38 -4.34 9.56
C GLY A 91 -2.44 -4.47 10.64
N GLY A 92 -3.26 -5.53 10.60
CA GLY A 92 -4.34 -5.78 11.58
C GLY A 92 -5.50 -4.80 11.47
N GLY A 93 -5.64 -4.08 10.35
CA GLY A 93 -6.64 -3.03 10.16
C GLY A 93 -8.03 -3.54 9.74
N HIS A 94 -8.96 -2.61 9.59
CA HIS A 94 -10.38 -2.88 9.34
C HIS A 94 -10.92 -2.09 8.16
N TYR A 95 -11.96 -2.60 7.49
CA TYR A 95 -12.70 -1.89 6.45
C TYR A 95 -11.82 -1.39 5.28
N ASN A 96 -10.74 -2.12 4.96
CA ASN A 96 -9.91 -1.79 3.81
C ASN A 96 -10.39 -2.57 2.58
N TYR A 97 -10.52 -1.88 1.47
CA TYR A 97 -10.91 -2.44 0.19
C TYR A 97 -9.75 -2.37 -0.79
N ILE A 98 -9.24 -3.54 -1.22
CA ILE A 98 -8.07 -3.64 -2.09
C ILE A 98 -8.44 -4.42 -3.35
N SER A 99 -8.56 -3.73 -4.47
CA SER A 99 -9.00 -4.37 -5.70
C SER A 99 -8.38 -3.77 -6.95
N HIS A 100 -8.36 -4.54 -8.03
CA HIS A 100 -7.98 -4.06 -9.36
C HIS A 100 -6.57 -3.43 -9.41
N ASN A 101 -5.65 -3.84 -8.53
CA ASN A 101 -4.27 -3.41 -8.57
C ASN A 101 -3.42 -4.43 -9.36
N LEU A 102 -2.35 -3.95 -9.96
CA LEU A 102 -1.30 -4.77 -10.55
C LEU A 102 -0.06 -4.72 -9.66
N TYR A 103 0.37 -5.86 -9.18
CA TYR A 103 1.61 -6.06 -8.43
C TYR A 103 2.58 -6.90 -9.26
N ALA A 104 3.78 -6.41 -9.51
CA ALA A 104 4.78 -7.13 -10.29
C ALA A 104 6.15 -7.09 -9.62
N GLY A 105 6.80 -8.25 -9.49
CA GLY A 105 8.14 -8.37 -8.93
C GLY A 105 8.23 -7.99 -7.45
N CYS A 106 7.18 -8.24 -6.66
CA CYS A 106 7.23 -8.02 -5.22
C CYS A 106 7.99 -9.16 -4.53
N THR A 107 9.06 -8.82 -3.80
CA THR A 107 10.01 -9.83 -3.29
C THR A 107 9.50 -10.61 -2.09
N THR A 108 8.48 -10.11 -1.41
CA THR A 108 7.81 -10.80 -0.29
C THR A 108 6.38 -11.18 -0.63
N ALA A 109 5.53 -10.21 -0.96
CA ALA A 109 4.14 -10.46 -1.35
C ALA A 109 3.58 -9.29 -2.16
N GLY A 110 2.58 -9.57 -3.02
CA GLY A 110 1.78 -8.53 -3.62
C GLY A 110 0.93 -7.81 -2.56
N ILE A 111 0.22 -8.58 -1.73
CA ILE A 111 -0.55 -8.07 -0.58
C ILE A 111 -0.19 -8.91 0.64
N SER A 112 0.00 -8.27 1.79
CA SER A 112 0.11 -8.93 3.10
C SER A 112 -1.00 -8.43 4.01
N ILE A 113 -1.67 -9.35 4.70
CA ILE A 113 -2.63 -9.08 5.77
C ILE A 113 -2.21 -9.86 7.01
N ASP A 114 -2.22 -9.21 8.16
CA ASP A 114 -1.80 -9.84 9.41
C ASP A 114 -2.80 -9.66 10.55
N ALA A 115 -2.63 -10.47 11.60
CA ALA A 115 -3.44 -10.45 12.81
C ALA A 115 -2.65 -9.89 14.01
N ARG A 116 -1.80 -8.89 13.77
CA ARG A 116 -0.94 -8.29 14.80
C ARG A 116 -1.70 -7.73 16.00
N GLY A 117 -2.97 -7.40 15.84
CA GLY A 117 -3.80 -6.89 16.92
C GLY A 117 -3.94 -7.84 18.11
N LYS A 118 -3.82 -9.16 17.89
CA LYS A 118 -3.78 -10.17 18.96
C LYS A 118 -2.59 -9.98 19.90
N GLN A 119 -1.47 -9.51 19.39
CA GLN A 119 -0.23 -9.29 20.14
C GLN A 119 -0.11 -7.84 20.64
N ARG A 120 -0.79 -6.90 19.99
CA ARG A 120 -0.71 -5.46 20.28
C ARG A 120 -1.91 -4.91 21.05
N ASN A 121 -2.73 -5.79 21.61
CA ASN A 121 -3.86 -5.43 22.46
C ASN A 121 -4.86 -4.47 21.77
N TYR A 122 -5.25 -4.79 20.54
CA TYR A 122 -6.28 -4.03 19.82
C TYR A 122 -7.66 -4.36 20.40
N ASN A 123 -8.21 -3.45 21.20
CA ASN A 123 -9.53 -3.57 21.79
C ASN A 123 -10.12 -2.20 22.09
N ALA A 124 -11.41 -2.16 22.39
CA ALA A 124 -12.16 -0.94 22.68
C ALA A 124 -11.66 -0.13 23.88
N GLY A 125 -10.88 -0.73 24.77
CA GLY A 125 -10.27 -0.06 25.93
C GLY A 125 -8.88 0.49 25.67
N ASN A 126 -8.27 0.17 24.53
CA ASN A 126 -6.95 0.69 24.18
C ASN A 126 -7.04 2.20 23.87
N PRO A 127 -6.37 3.07 24.65
CA PRO A 127 -6.49 4.52 24.47
C PRO A 127 -5.97 5.00 23.11
N ASP A 128 -5.00 4.34 22.52
CA ASP A 128 -4.44 4.72 21.20
C ASP A 128 -5.52 4.75 20.11
N PHE A 129 -6.57 3.94 20.26
CA PHE A 129 -7.70 3.91 19.34
C PHE A 129 -8.96 4.58 19.92
N ALA A 130 -9.34 4.22 21.14
CA ALA A 130 -10.60 4.65 21.75
C ALA A 130 -10.67 6.17 21.99
N ASP A 131 -9.54 6.80 22.28
CA ASP A 131 -9.52 8.24 22.55
C ASP A 131 -9.81 9.07 21.31
N LEU A 132 -9.47 8.60 20.12
CA LEU A 132 -9.86 9.26 18.87
C LEU A 132 -11.38 9.27 18.68
N PHE A 133 -12.08 8.18 19.03
CA PHE A 133 -13.55 8.12 18.98
C PHE A 133 -14.18 9.14 19.91
N ARG A 134 -13.65 9.31 21.12
CA ARG A 134 -14.11 10.30 22.09
C ARG A 134 -13.79 11.73 21.61
N LEU A 135 -12.55 11.96 21.16
CA LEU A 135 -12.10 13.27 20.70
C LEU A 135 -12.96 13.80 19.55
N PHE A 136 -13.31 12.94 18.61
CA PHE A 136 -14.11 13.28 17.44
C PHE A 136 -15.63 13.15 17.69
N ARG A 137 -16.05 12.81 18.90
CA ARG A 137 -17.45 12.65 19.30
C ARG A 137 -18.22 11.66 18.43
N ILE A 138 -17.54 10.61 17.96
CA ILE A 138 -18.11 9.63 17.05
C ILE A 138 -19.34 8.91 17.64
N PRO A 139 -19.35 8.49 18.93
CA PRO A 139 -20.51 7.83 19.53
C PRO A 139 -21.80 8.66 19.56
N GLU A 140 -21.74 9.97 19.29
CA GLU A 140 -22.92 10.83 19.18
C GLU A 140 -23.70 10.62 17.88
N GLY A 141 -23.21 9.76 16.97
CA GLY A 141 -23.95 9.27 15.80
C GLY A 141 -23.99 10.17 14.58
N THR A 142 -23.44 11.37 14.64
CA THR A 142 -23.42 12.27 13.47
C THR A 142 -22.56 11.77 12.32
N TRP A 143 -21.54 10.98 12.64
CA TRP A 143 -20.62 10.38 11.67
C TRP A 143 -21.28 9.27 10.84
N ASP A 144 -22.28 8.59 11.38
CA ASP A 144 -22.98 7.48 10.68
C ASP A 144 -23.68 7.93 9.41
N ASN A 145 -24.06 9.22 9.31
CA ASN A 145 -24.61 9.78 8.10
C ASN A 145 -23.64 9.68 6.91
N ARG A 146 -22.34 9.69 7.17
CA ARG A 146 -21.29 9.60 6.16
C ARG A 146 -20.61 8.23 6.13
N PHE A 147 -20.43 7.63 7.30
CA PHE A 147 -19.75 6.36 7.51
C PHE A 147 -20.61 5.44 8.38
N PRO A 148 -21.59 4.75 7.78
CA PRO A 148 -22.53 3.92 8.52
C PRO A 148 -21.86 2.89 9.43
N GLY A 149 -22.30 2.81 10.68
CA GLY A 149 -21.81 1.87 11.69
C GLY A 149 -20.53 2.29 12.41
N ILE A 150 -19.97 3.47 12.12
CA ILE A 150 -18.75 3.91 12.80
C ILE A 150 -18.99 4.23 14.28
N SER A 151 -20.17 4.71 14.65
CA SER A 151 -20.51 5.07 16.05
C SER A 151 -20.49 3.86 16.98
N THR A 152 -20.80 2.68 16.46
CA THR A 152 -20.84 1.41 17.20
C THR A 152 -19.62 0.53 16.94
N PHE A 153 -18.62 1.01 16.21
CA PHE A 153 -17.46 0.21 15.84
C PHE A 153 -16.73 -0.39 17.05
N LEU A 154 -16.58 0.36 18.14
CA LEU A 154 -15.90 -0.13 19.35
C LEU A 154 -16.69 -1.24 20.08
N GLU A 155 -17.96 -1.47 19.72
CA GLU A 155 -18.80 -2.55 20.25
C GLU A 155 -18.63 -3.85 19.44
N CYS A 156 -17.93 -3.80 18.29
CA CYS A 156 -17.69 -4.96 17.47
C CYS A 156 -16.84 -5.99 18.23
N PRO A 157 -17.18 -7.29 18.11
CA PRO A 157 -16.37 -8.34 18.70
C PRO A 157 -15.06 -8.51 17.92
N HIS A 158 -14.02 -8.97 18.61
CA HIS A 158 -12.76 -9.38 17.98
C HIS A 158 -12.00 -8.25 17.25
N LEU A 159 -11.98 -7.05 17.81
CA LEU A 159 -11.23 -5.91 17.26
C LEU A 159 -9.73 -6.18 17.10
N GLU A 160 -9.22 -7.22 17.78
CA GLU A 160 -7.85 -7.70 17.63
C GLU A 160 -7.58 -8.43 16.29
N LEU A 161 -8.64 -8.78 15.55
CA LEU A 161 -8.53 -9.47 14.26
C LEU A 161 -8.80 -8.50 13.10
N PRO A 162 -8.19 -8.69 11.94
CA PRO A 162 -8.52 -7.91 10.75
C PRO A 162 -9.95 -8.21 10.29
N GLN A 163 -10.82 -7.20 10.24
CA GLN A 163 -12.23 -7.36 9.95
C GLN A 163 -12.70 -6.47 8.80
N GLU A 164 -13.75 -6.90 8.11
CA GLU A 164 -14.41 -6.17 7.04
C GLU A 164 -13.42 -5.69 5.95
N ASN A 165 -12.28 -6.38 5.81
CA ASN A 165 -11.40 -6.14 4.69
C ASN A 165 -11.86 -6.95 3.48
N GLU A 166 -11.73 -6.37 2.29
CA GLU A 166 -11.98 -7.06 1.05
C GLU A 166 -10.77 -6.99 0.13
N ILE A 167 -10.28 -8.15 -0.31
CA ILE A 167 -9.15 -8.29 -1.22
C ILE A 167 -9.61 -9.11 -2.41
N SER A 168 -9.82 -8.50 -3.58
CA SER A 168 -10.31 -9.20 -4.77
C SER A 168 -9.82 -8.56 -6.07
N ASP A 169 -9.86 -9.32 -7.13
CA ASP A 169 -9.61 -8.85 -8.50
C ASP A 169 -8.26 -8.18 -8.73
N ASN A 170 -7.27 -8.48 -7.90
CA ASN A 170 -5.90 -8.01 -8.09
C ASN A 170 -5.13 -8.97 -9.01
N ILE A 171 -4.09 -8.46 -9.66
CA ILE A 171 -3.21 -9.21 -10.55
C ILE A 171 -1.82 -9.24 -9.94
N PHE A 172 -1.26 -10.44 -9.79
CA PHE A 172 0.09 -10.67 -9.28
C PHE A 172 0.95 -11.31 -10.38
N ILE A 173 2.09 -10.69 -10.70
CA ILE A 173 3.06 -11.17 -11.69
C ILE A 173 4.42 -11.27 -11.03
N ASP A 174 5.02 -12.46 -11.02
CA ASP A 174 6.35 -12.68 -10.43
C ASP A 174 6.47 -12.13 -8.99
N CYS A 175 5.40 -12.22 -8.21
CA CYS A 175 5.43 -11.96 -6.78
C CYS A 175 5.74 -13.27 -6.05
N LYS A 176 6.56 -13.22 -5.00
CA LYS A 176 6.86 -14.42 -4.20
C LYS A 176 5.59 -15.07 -3.63
N GLU A 177 4.67 -14.24 -3.15
CA GLU A 177 3.31 -14.62 -2.79
C GLU A 177 2.33 -13.59 -3.38
N GLY A 178 1.15 -14.03 -3.81
CA GLY A 178 0.10 -13.10 -4.23
C GLY A 178 -0.50 -12.38 -3.02
N VAL A 179 -1.28 -13.14 -2.22
CA VAL A 179 -1.82 -12.68 -0.93
C VAL A 179 -1.20 -13.52 0.18
N ARG A 180 -0.46 -12.88 1.07
CA ARG A 180 0.17 -13.48 2.25
C ARG A 180 -0.68 -13.21 3.49
N LYS A 181 -0.99 -14.27 4.25
CA LYS A 181 -1.67 -14.19 5.54
C LYS A 181 -0.66 -14.43 6.65
N GLU A 182 -0.45 -13.47 7.53
CA GLU A 182 0.46 -13.60 8.67
C GLU A 182 -0.34 -13.81 9.97
N GLY A 183 -0.64 -15.06 10.28
CA GLY A 183 -1.45 -15.52 11.39
C GLY A 183 -1.98 -16.93 11.16
N GLN A 184 -2.93 -17.36 11.97
CA GLN A 184 -3.66 -18.60 11.74
C GLN A 184 -4.79 -18.37 10.73
N GLU A 185 -5.19 -19.39 9.98
CA GLU A 185 -6.24 -19.24 8.96
C GLU A 185 -7.55 -18.65 9.53
N ASP A 186 -7.92 -19.07 10.74
CA ASP A 186 -9.14 -18.60 11.41
C ASP A 186 -9.07 -17.11 11.83
N ASP A 187 -7.90 -16.51 11.88
CA ASP A 187 -7.73 -15.08 12.21
C ASP A 187 -8.31 -14.16 11.14
N PHE A 188 -8.49 -14.68 9.92
CA PHE A 188 -8.96 -13.91 8.76
C PHE A 188 -10.43 -14.15 8.43
N ARG A 189 -11.17 -14.87 9.30
CA ARG A 189 -12.58 -15.25 9.06
C ARG A 189 -13.55 -14.07 8.91
N TYR A 190 -13.17 -12.90 9.40
CA TYR A 190 -13.97 -11.66 9.29
C TYR A 190 -13.54 -10.78 8.11
N SER A 191 -12.56 -11.22 7.31
CA SER A 191 -12.12 -10.53 6.10
C SER A 191 -12.42 -11.40 4.88
N ARG A 192 -12.80 -10.79 3.78
CA ARG A 192 -13.11 -11.49 2.52
C ARG A 192 -11.93 -11.42 1.57
N ILE A 193 -11.27 -12.56 1.36
CA ILE A 193 -10.22 -12.71 0.35
C ILE A 193 -10.84 -13.47 -0.82
N GLY A 194 -11.24 -12.72 -1.83
CA GLY A 194 -11.90 -13.22 -3.03
C GLY A 194 -10.92 -13.71 -4.09
N LYS A 195 -11.42 -13.80 -5.32
CA LYS A 195 -10.61 -14.23 -6.46
C LYS A 195 -9.58 -13.17 -6.81
N ASN A 196 -8.34 -13.60 -6.96
CA ASN A 196 -7.22 -12.81 -7.45
C ASN A 196 -6.48 -13.63 -8.53
N ASN A 197 -5.79 -12.98 -9.45
CA ASN A 197 -5.09 -13.65 -10.55
C ASN A 197 -3.58 -13.64 -10.28
N CYS A 198 -3.02 -14.82 -10.01
CA CYS A 198 -1.57 -15.00 -9.86
C CYS A 198 -1.02 -15.55 -11.20
N LEU A 199 -0.23 -14.76 -11.89
CA LEU A 199 0.35 -15.11 -13.16
C LEU A 199 1.81 -15.52 -12.97
N GLN A 200 2.14 -16.73 -13.42
CA GLN A 200 3.52 -17.25 -13.41
C GLN A 200 4.26 -16.80 -14.68
N LEU A 201 4.37 -15.50 -14.83
CA LEU A 201 5.12 -14.86 -15.89
C LEU A 201 6.29 -14.09 -15.28
N PRO A 202 7.44 -13.99 -15.94
CA PRO A 202 8.50 -13.10 -15.47
C PRO A 202 7.94 -11.68 -15.40
N ALA A 203 8.34 -10.93 -14.36
CA ALA A 203 7.95 -9.54 -14.25
C ALA A 203 8.32 -8.82 -15.55
N PRO A 204 7.38 -8.11 -16.17
CA PRO A 204 7.68 -7.33 -17.36
C PRO A 204 8.79 -6.32 -17.01
N ASP A 205 9.67 -6.07 -17.96
CA ASP A 205 10.66 -5.01 -17.81
C ASP A 205 9.96 -3.66 -18.02
N PHE A 206 9.51 -3.07 -16.93
CA PHE A 206 8.89 -1.74 -16.93
C PHE A 206 9.96 -0.65 -16.81
N ASP A 207 11.09 -0.75 -17.51
CA ASP A 207 12.19 0.21 -17.44
C ASP A 207 11.71 1.66 -17.65
N GLY A 208 11.16 2.20 -16.58
CA GLY A 208 10.76 3.59 -16.46
C GLY A 208 9.55 4.03 -17.27
N VAL A 209 8.90 3.13 -18.00
CA VAL A 209 7.69 3.45 -18.76
C VAL A 209 6.70 2.32 -18.67
N ILE A 210 5.63 2.47 -17.88
CA ILE A 210 4.44 1.67 -18.14
C ILE A 210 3.87 2.17 -19.46
N LEU A 211 4.23 1.52 -20.49
CA LEU A 211 3.56 1.68 -21.76
C LEU A 211 2.32 0.80 -21.69
N HIS A 212 1.17 1.35 -22.01
CA HIS A 212 -0.06 0.59 -22.19
C HIS A 212 0.10 -0.60 -23.11
N LYS A 213 1.06 -0.52 -24.05
CA LYS A 213 1.47 -1.63 -24.92
C LYS A 213 2.05 -2.80 -24.14
N ASP A 214 2.72 -2.57 -23.01
CA ASP A 214 3.36 -3.64 -22.24
C ASP A 214 2.32 -4.37 -21.37
N LEU A 215 1.34 -3.66 -20.82
CA LEU A 215 0.17 -4.28 -20.19
C LEU A 215 -0.69 -5.06 -21.19
N LYS A 216 -0.81 -4.58 -22.45
CA LYS A 216 -1.50 -5.31 -23.52
C LYS A 216 -0.79 -6.58 -23.94
N ARG A 217 0.50 -6.74 -23.66
CA ARG A 217 1.27 -7.96 -23.94
C ARG A 217 1.05 -9.06 -22.91
N ILE A 218 0.39 -8.77 -21.82
CA ILE A 218 0.01 -9.75 -20.80
C ILE A 218 -1.40 -10.22 -21.17
N PRO A 219 -1.55 -11.43 -21.78
CA PRO A 219 -2.86 -11.87 -22.34
C PRO A 219 -3.96 -11.91 -21.29
N GLU A 220 -3.58 -12.16 -20.03
CA GLU A 220 -4.49 -12.30 -18.90
C GLU A 220 -4.94 -10.95 -18.33
N VAL A 221 -4.19 -9.88 -18.61
CA VAL A 221 -4.60 -8.50 -18.34
C VAL A 221 -5.45 -8.05 -19.52
N GLN A 222 -6.63 -8.61 -19.63
CA GLN A 222 -7.61 -8.06 -20.58
C GLN A 222 -7.85 -6.60 -20.19
N PRO A 223 -7.89 -5.70 -21.14
CA PRO A 223 -8.28 -4.32 -20.89
C PRO A 223 -9.78 -4.29 -20.60
N ASP A 224 -10.16 -4.84 -19.47
CA ASP A 224 -11.48 -4.61 -18.89
C ASP A 224 -11.55 -3.12 -18.57
N GLU A 225 -12.60 -2.47 -18.96
CA GLU A 225 -12.83 -1.05 -18.68
C GLU A 225 -12.77 -0.72 -17.18
N ARG A 226 -12.95 -1.75 -16.33
CA ARG A 226 -12.79 -1.70 -14.88
C ARG A 226 -11.34 -1.47 -14.43
N TYR A 227 -10.34 -1.87 -15.23
CA TYR A 227 -8.92 -1.64 -14.93
C TYR A 227 -8.44 -0.35 -15.62
N GLU A 228 -8.57 0.76 -14.95
CA GLU A 228 -8.05 2.04 -15.47
C GLU A 228 -6.51 2.13 -15.39
N LEU A 229 -5.80 1.03 -15.46
CA LEU A 229 -4.33 0.97 -15.45
C LEU A 229 -3.67 1.85 -16.51
N LYS A 230 -4.39 2.17 -17.59
CA LYS A 230 -3.93 3.12 -18.63
C LYS A 230 -3.66 4.52 -18.10
N LYS A 231 -4.15 4.86 -16.92
CA LYS A 231 -4.03 6.20 -16.33
C LYS A 231 -3.21 6.21 -15.05
N CYS A 232 -2.41 5.17 -14.79
CA CYS A 232 -1.58 5.13 -13.60
C CYS A 232 -0.33 5.99 -13.75
N GLY A 233 0.04 6.67 -12.65
CA GLY A 233 1.20 7.53 -12.60
C GLY A 233 0.99 8.88 -13.29
N LEU A 234 2.09 9.47 -13.71
CA LEU A 234 2.08 10.80 -14.33
C LEU A 234 1.43 10.77 -15.71
N TYR A 235 0.66 11.80 -16.01
CA TYR A 235 0.07 12.06 -17.32
C TYR A 235 0.29 13.50 -17.75
N THR A 236 0.12 13.77 -19.04
CA THR A 236 0.14 15.15 -19.59
C THR A 236 -1.24 15.75 -19.59
N ASP A 237 -1.32 17.03 -19.26
CA ASP A 237 -2.51 17.86 -19.32
C ASP A 237 -2.11 19.33 -19.62
N HIS A 238 -3.01 20.28 -19.48
CA HIS A 238 -2.70 21.68 -19.74
C HIS A 238 -1.74 22.29 -18.69
N TYR A 239 -1.57 21.70 -17.51
CA TYR A 239 -0.60 22.13 -16.51
C TYR A 239 0.74 21.41 -16.64
N ARG A 240 0.72 20.16 -17.11
CA ARG A 240 1.90 19.33 -17.33
C ARG A 240 1.98 18.90 -18.78
N THR A 241 2.64 19.71 -19.60
CA THR A 241 2.77 19.47 -21.05
C THR A 241 3.87 18.47 -21.39
N VAL A 242 4.83 18.25 -20.52
CA VAL A 242 5.99 17.33 -20.70
C VAL A 242 6.15 16.43 -19.48
N LEU A 243 6.34 15.14 -19.71
CA LEU A 243 6.72 14.20 -18.65
C LEU A 243 8.24 14.25 -18.43
N PRO A 244 8.70 14.00 -17.19
CA PRO A 244 10.14 13.91 -16.92
C PRO A 244 10.79 12.75 -17.70
N ASP A 245 12.07 12.89 -18.03
CA ASP A 245 12.87 11.79 -18.60
C ASP A 245 13.13 10.73 -17.53
N ARG A 246 12.30 9.70 -17.54
CA ARG A 246 12.37 8.60 -16.58
C ARG A 246 13.65 7.80 -16.66
N LYS A 247 14.21 7.64 -17.87
CA LYS A 247 15.47 6.92 -18.05
C LYS A 247 16.60 7.64 -17.30
N GLN A 248 16.69 8.95 -17.47
CA GLN A 248 17.68 9.76 -16.77
C GLN A 248 17.50 9.70 -15.25
N LEU A 249 16.26 9.71 -14.77
CA LEU A 249 15.94 9.59 -13.34
C LEU A 249 16.34 8.21 -12.80
N LEU A 250 16.03 7.12 -13.51
CA LEU A 250 16.36 5.76 -13.11
C LEU A 250 17.87 5.49 -13.16
N ASP A 251 18.57 6.00 -14.17
CA ASP A 251 20.03 5.90 -14.27
C ASP A 251 20.74 6.55 -13.06
N SER A 252 20.07 7.52 -12.41
CA SER A 252 20.59 8.14 -11.20
C SER A 252 20.48 7.24 -9.95
N ILE A 253 19.52 6.31 -9.92
CA ILE A 253 19.30 5.37 -8.80
C ILE A 253 20.49 4.41 -8.70
N GLY A 254 20.87 3.75 -9.79
CA GLY A 254 21.95 2.76 -9.80
C GLY A 254 23.32 3.31 -9.38
N LYS A 255 23.59 4.59 -9.64
CA LYS A 255 24.83 5.25 -9.21
C LYS A 255 24.88 5.52 -7.70
N GLN A 256 23.73 5.60 -7.04
CA GLN A 256 23.62 5.87 -5.61
C GLN A 256 23.54 4.60 -4.76
N GLU A 257 23.07 3.48 -5.31
CA GLU A 257 23.07 2.17 -4.61
C GLU A 257 24.49 1.69 -4.30
N ALA A 258 25.44 1.91 -5.19
CA ALA A 258 26.86 1.60 -4.96
C ALA A 258 27.48 2.38 -3.78
N GLY A 259 26.99 3.59 -3.49
CA GLY A 259 27.42 4.37 -2.33
C GLY A 259 26.77 3.97 -1.00
N PHE A 260 25.61 3.29 -1.04
CA PHE A 260 24.87 2.92 0.16
C PHE A 260 25.34 1.59 0.76
N ASP A 261 25.79 0.67 -0.04
CA ASP A 261 26.38 -0.59 0.42
C ASP A 261 27.70 -0.34 1.14
N SER A 262 28.47 0.67 0.72
CA SER A 262 29.70 1.09 1.41
C SER A 262 29.46 1.69 2.81
N LEU A 263 28.29 2.27 3.08
CA LEU A 263 27.93 2.81 4.39
C LEU A 263 27.42 1.72 5.36
N LYS A 264 26.84 0.62 4.87
CA LYS A 264 26.45 -0.52 5.70
C LYS A 264 27.66 -1.24 6.27
N ASP A 265 28.73 -1.39 5.49
CA ASP A 265 29.97 -2.03 5.94
C ASP A 265 30.66 -1.20 7.03
N GLN A 266 30.50 0.12 7.01
CA GLN A 266 31.06 1.00 8.07
C GLN A 266 30.24 0.99 9.37
N GLN A 267 28.94 0.74 9.34
CA GLN A 267 28.10 0.66 10.54
C GLN A 267 28.17 -0.68 11.26
N THR A 268 28.48 -1.77 10.53
CA THR A 268 28.71 -3.09 11.13
C THR A 268 30.04 -3.16 11.88
N THR A 269 31.02 -2.38 11.49
CA THR A 269 32.34 -2.32 12.14
C THR A 269 32.35 -1.52 13.45
N ASN A 270 31.38 -0.62 13.67
CA ASN A 270 31.32 0.25 14.86
C ASN A 270 30.38 -0.25 15.97
N ARG A 271 29.90 -1.51 15.92
CA ARG A 271 29.08 -2.13 16.99
C ARG A 271 29.88 -3.04 17.95
N HIS A 272 31.18 -2.92 17.96
CA HIS A 272 32.06 -3.62 18.91
C HIS A 272 32.89 -2.64 19.73
N PHE A 273 32.22 -1.69 20.40
CA PHE A 273 32.78 -1.00 21.56
C PHE A 273 31.68 -0.71 22.57
#